data_4ce0ba839a5facf31343550839555670
#
_entry.id   4ce0ba839a5facf31343550839555670
#
_cell.length_a   1.000
_cell.length_b   1.000
_cell.length_c   1.000
_cell.angle_alpha   90.00
_cell.angle_beta   90.00
_cell.angle_gamma   90.00
#
_symmetry.space_group_name_H-M   'P 1'
#
loop_
_entity.id
_entity.type
_entity.pdbx_description
1 polymer ?
#
loop_
_entity_poly.entity_id
_entity_poly.type
_entity_poly.pdbx_seq_one_letter_code
_entity_poly.pdbx_strand_id
1 'polypeptide(L)'
;MKSHARKCYNQLKKLGCPVKEWHDDSRGHFWLSAEEENSSEWLDYWSKDKSFGSEQLNNILSSHGLYFEWANSAVGHVHDD
;
A
#
# COMPACT_ATOMS: atom_id res chain seq x y z
N MET A 1 4.97 -13.31 3.31
CA MET A 1 4.95 -11.98 3.94
C MET A 1 5.50 -12.08 5.36
N LYS A 2 6.43 -11.21 5.70
CA LYS A 2 7.02 -11.21 7.04
C LYS A 2 6.02 -10.69 8.07
N SER A 3 6.28 -11.00 9.33
CA SER A 3 5.36 -10.70 10.45
C SER A 3 4.98 -9.23 10.56
N HIS A 4 5.97 -8.32 10.47
CA HIS A 4 5.69 -6.87 10.55
C HIS A 4 4.84 -6.38 9.38
N ALA A 5 5.08 -6.93 8.19
CA ALA A 5 4.30 -6.59 7.02
C ALA A 5 2.88 -7.14 7.11
N ARG A 6 2.72 -8.35 7.66
CA ARG A 6 1.39 -8.94 7.87
C ARG A 6 0.55 -8.10 8.84
N LYS A 7 1.16 -7.59 9.90
CA LYS A 7 0.46 -6.71 10.84
C LYS A 7 -0.02 -5.43 10.16
N CYS A 8 0.84 -4.84 9.33
CA CYS A 8 0.48 -3.65 8.56
C CYS A 8 -0.63 -3.95 7.56
N TYR A 9 -0.51 -5.04 6.82
CA TYR A 9 -1.52 -5.50 5.87
C TYR A 9 -2.89 -5.63 6.54
N ASN A 10 -2.93 -6.32 7.69
CA ASN A 10 -4.18 -6.54 8.40
C ASN A 10 -4.79 -5.23 8.89
N GLN A 11 -3.99 -4.31 9.39
CA GLN A 11 -4.45 -3.00 9.84
C GLN A 11 -5.06 -2.20 8.69
N LEU A 12 -4.35 -2.13 7.57
CA LEU A 12 -4.82 -1.40 6.39
C LEU A 12 -6.11 -2.02 5.82
N LYS A 13 -6.14 -3.35 5.75
CA LYS A 13 -7.33 -4.06 5.26
C LYS A 13 -8.55 -3.77 6.13
N LYS A 14 -8.37 -3.75 7.44
CA LYS A 14 -9.44 -3.47 8.39
C LYS A 14 -9.98 -2.04 8.22
N LEU A 15 -9.14 -1.11 7.81
CA LEU A 15 -9.51 0.28 7.57
C LEU A 15 -10.13 0.50 6.17
N GLY A 16 -10.19 -0.53 5.35
CA GLY A 16 -10.75 -0.43 4.00
C GLY A 16 -9.75 -0.08 2.91
N CYS A 17 -8.45 -0.06 3.22
CA CYS A 17 -7.42 0.20 2.23
C CYS A 17 -7.37 -0.97 1.23
N PRO A 18 -7.21 -0.68 -0.08
CA PRO A 18 -7.23 -1.73 -1.11
C PRO A 18 -5.91 -2.50 -1.19
N VAL A 19 -5.59 -3.23 -0.13
CA VAL A 19 -4.38 -4.06 -0.06
C VAL A 19 -4.65 -5.44 -0.64
N LYS A 20 -3.64 -6.00 -1.33
CA LYS A 20 -3.71 -7.30 -1.99
C LYS A 20 -2.46 -8.10 -1.67
N GLU A 21 -2.58 -9.42 -1.58
CA GLU A 21 -1.44 -10.29 -1.34
C GLU A 21 -0.83 -10.76 -2.66
N TRP A 22 0.51 -10.96 -2.63
CA TRP A 22 1.20 -11.65 -3.71
C TRP A 22 1.15 -13.15 -3.49
N HIS A 23 1.33 -13.93 -4.58
CA HIS A 23 1.53 -15.38 -4.48
C HIS A 23 2.88 -15.71 -3.84
N ASP A 24 3.87 -14.82 -4.01
CA ASP A 24 5.19 -14.93 -3.42
C ASP A 24 5.68 -13.53 -3.02
N ASP A 25 6.83 -13.44 -2.37
CA ASP A 25 7.36 -12.18 -1.87
C ASP A 25 8.36 -11.52 -2.80
N SER A 26 8.50 -11.98 -4.04
CA SER A 26 9.52 -11.48 -4.98
C SER A 26 9.30 -10.02 -5.39
N ARG A 27 8.07 -9.51 -5.28
CA ARG A 27 7.69 -8.16 -5.68
C ARG A 27 7.37 -7.25 -4.51
N GLY A 28 7.81 -7.63 -3.31
CA GLY A 28 7.50 -6.93 -2.09
C GLY A 28 6.60 -7.75 -1.19
N HIS A 29 6.17 -7.17 -0.07
CA HIS A 29 5.37 -7.86 0.91
C HIS A 29 3.92 -8.02 0.51
N PHE A 30 3.34 -6.95 -0.03
CA PHE A 30 1.98 -6.93 -0.56
C PHE A 30 1.88 -5.74 -1.51
N TRP A 31 0.72 -5.54 -2.10
CA TRP A 31 0.55 -4.44 -3.04
C TRP A 31 -0.76 -3.70 -2.78
N LEU A 32 -0.83 -2.49 -3.32
CA LEU A 32 -1.96 -1.59 -3.18
C LEU A 32 -2.57 -1.40 -4.56
N SER A 33 -3.89 -1.60 -4.67
CA SER A 33 -4.60 -1.39 -5.92
C SER A 33 -5.14 0.04 -5.98
N ALA A 34 -4.80 0.78 -7.04
CA ALA A 34 -5.33 2.11 -7.28
C ALA A 34 -6.58 2.09 -8.17
N GLU A 35 -7.09 0.91 -8.50
CA GLU A 35 -8.27 0.75 -9.36
C GLU A 35 -9.54 0.36 -8.61
N GLU A 36 -9.44 0.12 -7.30
CA GLU A 36 -10.59 -0.23 -6.48
C GLU A 36 -11.48 1.00 -6.24
N GLU A 37 -12.75 0.75 -5.91
CA GLU A 37 -13.75 1.80 -5.78
C GLU A 37 -13.33 2.95 -4.85
N ASN A 38 -12.73 2.64 -3.71
CA ASN A 38 -12.35 3.65 -2.71
C ASN A 38 -10.85 3.92 -2.68
N SER A 39 -10.10 3.47 -3.69
CA SER A 39 -8.64 3.56 -3.67
C SER A 39 -8.14 5.00 -3.64
N SER A 40 -8.84 5.95 -4.24
CA SER A 40 -8.40 7.34 -4.30
C SER A 40 -8.32 8.02 -2.94
N GLU A 41 -8.95 7.45 -1.91
CA GLU A 41 -8.79 7.95 -0.54
C GLU A 41 -7.40 7.65 0.01
N TRP A 42 -6.75 6.62 -0.53
CA TRP A 42 -5.47 6.11 -0.04
C TRP A 42 -4.31 6.46 -0.95
N LEU A 43 -4.47 6.30 -2.26
CA LEU A 43 -3.44 6.61 -3.23
C LEU A 43 -4.08 6.84 -4.60
N ASP A 44 -3.53 7.78 -5.35
CA ASP A 44 -4.03 8.10 -6.70
C ASP A 44 -2.87 8.64 -7.51
N TYR A 45 -2.39 7.85 -8.47
CA TYR A 45 -1.24 8.19 -9.31
C TYR A 45 -1.43 9.55 -10.00
N TRP A 46 -2.65 9.87 -10.38
CA TRP A 46 -2.96 11.07 -11.15
C TRP A 46 -3.28 12.30 -10.30
N SER A 47 -3.41 12.13 -8.98
CA SER A 47 -3.71 13.21 -8.05
C SER A 47 -2.44 13.96 -7.65
N LYS A 48 -2.53 15.28 -7.52
CA LYS A 48 -1.42 16.09 -7.00
C LYS A 48 -1.16 15.78 -5.53
N ASP A 49 -2.23 15.50 -4.78
CA ASP A 49 -2.13 15.33 -3.33
C ASP A 49 -1.81 13.90 -2.91
N LYS A 50 -2.19 12.91 -3.72
CA LYS A 50 -2.11 11.49 -3.33
C LYS A 50 -1.27 10.64 -4.28
N SER A 51 -0.48 11.27 -5.16
CA SER A 51 0.40 10.54 -6.05
C SER A 51 1.53 9.82 -5.31
N PHE A 52 1.84 10.23 -4.08
CA PHE A 52 2.79 9.56 -3.20
C PHE A 52 2.08 8.89 -2.02
N GLY A 53 0.76 8.70 -2.14
CA GLY A 53 -0.07 8.14 -1.08
C GLY A 53 -0.59 9.20 -0.13
N SER A 54 -1.70 8.90 0.55
CA SER A 54 -2.24 9.77 1.58
C SER A 54 -1.33 9.82 2.80
N GLU A 55 -1.45 10.85 3.60
CA GLU A 55 -0.72 10.96 4.86
C GLU A 55 -1.02 9.77 5.76
N GLN A 56 -2.31 9.37 5.86
CA GLN A 56 -2.71 8.22 6.67
C GLN A 56 -2.02 6.94 6.20
N LEU A 57 -2.01 6.67 4.89
CA LEU A 57 -1.36 5.48 4.35
C LEU A 57 0.12 5.46 4.70
N ASN A 58 0.81 6.55 4.42
CA ASN A 58 2.26 6.62 4.64
C ASN A 58 2.62 6.56 6.12
N ASN A 59 1.81 7.15 7.01
CA ASN A 59 2.03 7.07 8.44
C ASN A 59 1.90 5.62 8.93
N ILE A 60 0.90 4.90 8.45
CA ILE A 60 0.71 3.49 8.82
C ILE A 60 1.85 2.64 8.28
N LEU A 61 2.21 2.80 7.00
CA LEU A 61 3.33 2.05 6.42
C LEU A 61 4.62 2.30 7.18
N SER A 62 4.97 3.57 7.42
CA SER A 62 6.22 3.91 8.09
C SER A 62 6.26 3.44 9.54
N SER A 63 5.12 3.39 10.23
CA SER A 63 5.05 2.87 11.60
C SER A 63 5.39 1.38 11.68
N HIS A 64 5.30 0.67 10.57
CA HIS A 64 5.69 -0.74 10.45
C HIS A 64 7.01 -0.93 9.71
N GLY A 65 7.75 0.15 9.43
CA GLY A 65 9.01 0.08 8.72
C GLY A 65 8.87 -0.20 7.23
N LEU A 66 7.76 0.24 6.62
CA LEU A 66 7.44 -0.02 5.23
C LEU A 66 7.24 1.28 4.44
N TYR A 67 7.33 1.16 3.13
CA TYR A 67 6.95 2.22 2.20
C TYR A 67 6.38 1.58 0.93
N PHE A 68 5.72 2.37 0.07
CA PHE A 68 5.27 1.84 -1.21
C PHE A 68 5.94 2.58 -2.37
N GLU A 69 5.99 1.91 -3.50
CA GLU A 69 6.55 2.42 -4.74
C GLU A 69 5.62 2.07 -5.89
N TRP A 70 5.32 3.01 -6.76
CA TRP A 70 4.49 2.74 -7.91
C TRP A 70 5.19 1.78 -8.88
N ALA A 71 4.53 0.69 -9.22
CA ALA A 71 4.96 -0.18 -10.33
C ALA A 71 4.40 0.33 -11.65
N ASN A 72 3.18 0.90 -11.60
CA ASN A 72 2.50 1.54 -12.73
C ASN A 72 1.39 2.41 -12.11
N SER A 73 0.55 3.02 -12.96
CA SER A 73 -0.51 3.93 -12.48
C SER A 73 -1.61 3.23 -11.68
N ALA A 74 -1.65 1.90 -11.67
CA ALA A 74 -2.69 1.12 -11.02
C ALA A 74 -2.21 0.32 -9.82
N VAL A 75 -0.90 0.13 -9.65
CA VAL A 75 -0.34 -0.81 -8.67
C VAL A 75 0.83 -0.18 -7.91
N GLY A 76 0.74 -0.17 -6.57
CA GLY A 76 1.84 0.20 -5.70
C GLY A 76 2.38 -1.03 -4.96
N HIS A 77 3.68 -1.25 -5.01
CA HIS A 77 4.35 -2.35 -4.30
C HIS A 77 4.83 -1.86 -2.93
N VAL A 78 4.64 -2.69 -1.89
CA VAL A 78 5.07 -2.35 -0.53
C VAL A 78 6.33 -3.13 -0.16
N HIS A 79 7.35 -2.40 0.25
CA HIS A 79 8.68 -2.92 0.57
C HIS A 79 9.11 -2.48 1.96
N ASP A 80 10.17 -3.12 2.47
CA ASP A 80 10.86 -2.65 3.68
C ASP A 80 11.54 -1.30 3.37
N ASP A 81 11.38 -0.39 4.30
CA ASP A 81 12.03 0.93 4.20
C ASP A 81 13.51 0.84 4.60
#